data_74a57f6ca2b22510b35eaa49b93484d6
#
_entry.id   74a57f6ca2b22510b35eaa49b93484d6
#
_cell.length_a   1.000
_cell.length_b   1.000
_cell.length_c   1.000
_cell.angle_alpha   90.00
_cell.angle_beta   90.00
_cell.angle_gamma   90.00
#
_symmetry.space_group_name_H-M   'P 1'
#
loop_
_entity.id
_entity.type
_entity.pdbx_description
1 polymer ?
#
loop_
_entity_poly.entity_id
_entity_poly.type
_entity_poly.pdbx_seq_one_letter_code
_entity_poly.pdbx_strand_id
1 'polypeptide(L)'
;MANLTIRKLDDAVRDELRLRAARNGRSVEDEVRVILGEVVAGQPSEVPPAAPASRPQAAVASANGLARVTLIIGGGIAAYKALDLIRRLKERQIHVRCVLTEAAQQFVTPLAASALSHERVYTDLFDPESEFDAGHIRLARECDLIVVAPATADLIAKMAHGHADDLASAILLAANRPILLAPAMNPLMWNNAATRRNVLQLRRDGILTVGPNAGEMAEAGEAGVGRMAEPTEIAAAAEHILRPPHRRPLQGKRVLITAGPTHEAIDPVRYIANRSSGKQGFAIAAAARDAGAEVVLVSGPVDLADPPGVSVISVESARDMLHRVEAALPVDVAIFAAAVADWRVANEGEQKLKKTTAGVPSLQLIENPDILATIAKLQDKRPPLVIGFAAETEHLIDNAKAKIARKGCDWIVANDVSPATGVMGGDRNTVHLLTREGEDISVDSWPVMTKEQVATELVARIAKAVETKS
;
A
#
# COMPACT_ATOMS: atom_id res chain seq x y z
N MET A 1 48.22 -9.95 34.44
CA MET A 1 47.49 -10.61 33.35
C MET A 1 48.14 -11.97 33.15
N ALA A 2 47.34 -13.05 33.16
CA ALA A 2 47.85 -14.40 32.96
C ALA A 2 48.06 -14.66 31.45
N ASN A 3 49.23 -15.20 31.07
CA ASN A 3 49.53 -15.58 29.71
C ASN A 3 49.20 -17.05 29.50
N LEU A 4 48.41 -17.37 28.48
CA LEU A 4 48.11 -18.72 28.04
C LEU A 4 48.92 -19.04 26.79
N THR A 5 49.74 -20.11 26.83
CA THR A 5 50.51 -20.57 25.67
C THR A 5 50.00 -21.94 25.24
N ILE A 6 49.49 -22.04 24.03
CA ILE A 6 49.02 -23.30 23.43
C ILE A 6 50.16 -23.88 22.58
N ARG A 7 50.64 -25.08 22.94
CA ARG A 7 51.71 -25.78 22.18
C ARG A 7 51.10 -26.95 21.41
N LYS A 8 51.58 -27.23 20.19
CA LYS A 8 51.15 -28.32 19.29
C LYS A 8 49.69 -28.22 18.83
N LEU A 9 49.29 -27.02 18.40
CA LEU A 9 48.01 -26.83 17.72
C LEU A 9 48.10 -27.47 16.35
N ASP A 10 47.05 -28.21 15.97
CA ASP A 10 46.91 -28.77 14.64
C ASP A 10 46.88 -27.66 13.55
N ASP A 11 47.53 -27.90 12.41
CA ASP A 11 47.65 -26.88 11.35
C ASP A 11 46.29 -26.47 10.81
N ALA A 12 45.34 -27.41 10.70
CA ALA A 12 43.97 -27.11 10.26
C ALA A 12 43.22 -26.20 11.22
N VAL A 13 43.39 -26.44 12.53
CA VAL A 13 42.77 -25.59 13.59
C VAL A 13 43.42 -24.20 13.60
N ARG A 14 44.74 -24.11 13.39
CA ARG A 14 45.45 -22.83 13.30
C ARG A 14 44.98 -22.00 12.13
N ASP A 15 44.79 -22.61 10.97
CA ASP A 15 44.34 -21.93 9.74
C ASP A 15 42.88 -21.49 9.84
N GLU A 16 42.02 -22.28 10.47
CA GLU A 16 40.63 -21.91 10.75
C GLU A 16 40.55 -20.71 11.73
N LEU A 17 41.39 -20.69 12.78
CA LEU A 17 41.48 -19.56 13.69
C LEU A 17 41.94 -18.27 12.98
N ARG A 18 42.89 -18.38 12.02
CA ARG A 18 43.32 -17.25 11.19
C ARG A 18 42.22 -16.72 10.32
N LEU A 19 41.48 -17.59 9.65
CA LEU A 19 40.34 -17.24 8.80
C LEU A 19 39.24 -16.57 9.63
N ARG A 20 38.93 -17.13 10.81
CA ARG A 20 37.91 -16.55 11.71
C ARG A 20 38.35 -15.20 12.27
N ALA A 21 39.60 -15.03 12.68
CA ALA A 21 40.15 -13.76 13.12
C ALA A 21 40.09 -12.69 12.03
N ALA A 22 40.45 -13.07 10.77
CA ALA A 22 40.39 -12.16 9.64
C ALA A 22 38.95 -11.73 9.31
N ARG A 23 37.98 -12.66 9.34
CA ARG A 23 36.55 -12.36 9.17
C ARG A 23 36.03 -11.40 10.22
N ASN A 24 36.51 -11.49 11.46
CA ASN A 24 36.10 -10.68 12.58
C ASN A 24 36.93 -9.41 12.79
N GLY A 25 37.90 -9.14 11.89
CA GLY A 25 38.76 -7.95 11.94
C GLY A 25 39.65 -7.86 13.20
N ARG A 26 40.08 -9.01 13.75
CA ARG A 26 40.84 -9.12 15.01
C ARG A 26 42.18 -9.85 14.81
N SER A 27 43.07 -9.74 15.81
CA SER A 27 44.23 -10.63 15.90
C SER A 27 43.82 -12.05 16.23
N VAL A 28 44.63 -13.06 15.86
CA VAL A 28 44.37 -14.46 16.22
C VAL A 28 44.32 -14.64 17.72
N GLU A 29 45.17 -13.91 18.49
CA GLU A 29 45.17 -13.94 19.95
C GLU A 29 43.87 -13.40 20.57
N ASP A 30 43.31 -12.33 20.01
CA ASP A 30 42.04 -11.77 20.46
C ASP A 30 40.87 -12.68 20.12
N GLU A 31 40.89 -13.32 18.94
CA GLU A 31 39.88 -14.30 18.55
C GLU A 31 39.87 -15.52 19.47
N VAL A 32 41.06 -16.07 19.81
CA VAL A 32 41.20 -17.18 20.79
C VAL A 32 40.70 -16.76 22.17
N ARG A 33 40.98 -15.53 22.59
CA ARG A 33 40.50 -14.99 23.87
C ARG A 33 38.99 -14.91 23.95
N VAL A 34 38.35 -14.51 22.85
CA VAL A 34 36.90 -14.45 22.75
C VAL A 34 36.30 -15.86 22.79
N ILE A 35 36.83 -16.80 21.99
CA ILE A 35 36.38 -18.20 21.97
C ILE A 35 36.49 -18.83 23.36
N LEU A 36 37.60 -18.65 24.04
CA LEU A 36 37.78 -19.17 25.39
C LEU A 36 36.83 -18.52 26.40
N GLY A 37 36.56 -17.24 26.26
CA GLY A 37 35.59 -16.52 27.07
C GLY A 37 34.19 -17.05 26.91
N GLU A 38 33.80 -17.33 25.68
CA GLU A 38 32.47 -17.92 25.32
C GLU A 38 32.31 -19.34 25.90
N VAL A 39 33.33 -20.17 25.77
CA VAL A 39 33.31 -21.55 26.29
C VAL A 39 33.24 -21.58 27.83
N VAL A 40 33.99 -20.69 28.52
CA VAL A 40 33.99 -20.61 29.97
C VAL A 40 32.70 -20.02 30.54
N ALA A 41 32.05 -19.10 29.81
CA ALA A 41 30.79 -18.49 30.22
C ALA A 41 29.56 -19.40 30.01
N GLY A 42 29.70 -20.55 29.36
CA GLY A 42 28.62 -21.52 29.15
C GLY A 42 27.50 -20.99 28.26
N GLN A 43 27.74 -19.94 27.48
CA GLN A 43 26.78 -19.40 26.53
C GLN A 43 27.06 -20.01 25.15
N PRO A 44 26.03 -20.56 24.45
CA PRO A 44 26.18 -20.89 23.05
C PRO A 44 26.47 -19.61 22.27
N SER A 45 27.42 -19.64 21.34
CA SER A 45 27.71 -18.54 20.44
C SER A 45 26.41 -18.11 19.74
N GLU A 46 25.75 -17.09 20.24
CA GLU A 46 24.83 -16.33 19.40
C GLU A 46 25.71 -15.62 18.36
N VAL A 47 25.58 -16.04 17.12
CA VAL A 47 26.00 -15.21 15.99
C VAL A 47 25.37 -13.85 16.24
N PRO A 48 26.17 -12.75 16.36
CA PRO A 48 25.57 -11.45 16.56
C PRO A 48 24.50 -11.27 15.48
N PRO A 49 23.29 -10.80 15.85
CA PRO A 49 22.25 -10.58 14.88
C PRO A 49 22.89 -9.75 13.78
N ALA A 50 22.86 -10.25 12.55
CA ALA A 50 23.31 -9.49 11.40
C ALA A 50 22.72 -8.09 11.54
N ALA A 51 23.56 -7.06 11.47
CA ALA A 51 23.10 -5.69 11.51
C ALA A 51 21.88 -5.63 10.60
N PRO A 52 20.74 -5.03 11.04
CA PRO A 52 19.51 -5.09 10.28
C PRO A 52 19.86 -4.77 8.84
N ALA A 53 19.60 -5.72 7.94
CA ALA A 53 19.98 -5.61 6.54
C ALA A 53 19.61 -4.21 6.10
N SER A 54 20.58 -3.43 5.66
CA SER A 54 20.37 -2.05 5.24
C SER A 54 19.14 -2.08 4.34
N ARG A 55 18.09 -1.35 4.75
CA ARG A 55 16.84 -1.27 3.98
C ARG A 55 17.23 -1.14 2.52
N PRO A 56 16.61 -1.92 1.60
CA PRO A 56 16.91 -1.82 0.19
C PRO A 56 16.97 -0.33 -0.17
N GLN A 57 18.10 0.11 -0.66
CA GLN A 57 18.24 1.52 -1.06
C GLN A 57 17.14 1.80 -2.06
N ALA A 58 16.39 2.86 -1.80
CA ALA A 58 15.36 3.34 -2.72
C ALA A 58 15.93 3.35 -4.13
N ALA A 59 15.20 2.76 -5.08
CA ALA A 59 15.60 2.67 -6.46
C ALA A 59 16.05 4.04 -6.97
N VAL A 60 17.33 4.15 -7.34
CA VAL A 60 17.80 5.31 -8.08
C VAL A 60 17.25 5.13 -9.49
N ALA A 61 16.29 5.97 -9.88
CA ALA A 61 15.73 5.97 -11.23
C ALA A 61 16.89 5.95 -12.24
N SER A 62 16.87 5.00 -13.16
CA SER A 62 17.88 4.89 -14.20
C SER A 62 17.90 6.19 -15.03
N ALA A 63 19.06 6.57 -15.56
CA ALA A 63 19.32 7.84 -16.25
C ALA A 63 18.35 8.17 -17.42
N ASN A 64 17.53 7.24 -17.86
CA ASN A 64 16.53 7.41 -18.92
C ASN A 64 15.06 7.54 -18.45
N GLY A 65 14.80 7.69 -17.15
CA GLY A 65 13.47 7.98 -16.63
C GLY A 65 12.47 6.83 -16.61
N LEU A 66 12.76 5.66 -17.19
CA LEU A 66 11.89 4.49 -17.20
C LEU A 66 12.39 3.43 -16.21
N ALA A 67 11.48 2.98 -15.32
CA ALA A 67 11.78 1.93 -14.36
C ALA A 67 12.04 0.58 -15.06
N ARG A 68 12.98 -0.22 -14.53
CA ARG A 68 13.37 -1.51 -15.10
C ARG A 68 13.10 -2.66 -14.12
N VAL A 69 12.42 -3.70 -14.60
CA VAL A 69 12.15 -4.94 -13.88
C VAL A 69 12.97 -6.08 -14.46
N THR A 70 13.63 -6.85 -13.62
CA THR A 70 14.10 -8.20 -13.96
C THR A 70 13.02 -9.19 -13.58
N LEU A 71 12.34 -9.79 -14.57
CA LEU A 71 11.28 -10.76 -14.36
C LEU A 71 11.87 -12.18 -14.43
N ILE A 72 11.92 -12.86 -13.31
CA ILE A 72 12.32 -14.27 -13.21
C ILE A 72 11.06 -15.13 -13.31
N ILE A 73 11.04 -16.01 -14.32
CA ILE A 73 9.92 -16.91 -14.59
C ILE A 73 10.31 -18.30 -14.09
N GLY A 74 9.62 -18.77 -13.04
CA GLY A 74 9.77 -20.13 -12.49
C GLY A 74 8.98 -21.18 -13.25
N GLY A 75 9.39 -22.45 -13.12
CA GLY A 75 8.75 -23.59 -13.80
C GLY A 75 7.48 -24.03 -13.11
N GLY A 76 6.35 -23.90 -13.79
CA GLY A 76 5.03 -24.36 -13.34
C GLY A 76 3.95 -23.93 -14.30
N ILE A 77 2.77 -24.56 -14.20
CA ILE A 77 1.67 -24.27 -15.12
C ILE A 77 1.30 -22.77 -15.19
N ALA A 78 1.46 -22.03 -14.07
CA ALA A 78 1.16 -20.61 -14.03
C ALA A 78 2.16 -19.75 -14.82
N ALA A 79 3.25 -20.31 -15.37
CA ALA A 79 4.25 -19.57 -16.15
C ALA A 79 3.65 -18.88 -17.40
N TYR A 80 2.58 -19.44 -18.00
CA TYR A 80 1.89 -18.80 -19.14
C TYR A 80 1.39 -17.39 -18.82
N LYS A 81 1.03 -17.12 -17.55
CA LYS A 81 0.56 -15.80 -17.10
C LYS A 81 1.69 -14.76 -17.13
N ALA A 82 2.95 -15.18 -17.09
CA ALA A 82 4.10 -14.25 -17.16
C ALA A 82 4.13 -13.50 -18.50
N LEU A 83 3.61 -14.10 -19.57
CA LEU A 83 3.51 -13.42 -20.88
C LEU A 83 2.53 -12.24 -20.85
N ASP A 84 1.39 -12.37 -20.15
CA ASP A 84 0.48 -11.25 -19.92
C ASP A 84 1.07 -10.25 -18.93
N LEU A 85 1.78 -10.72 -17.91
CA LEU A 85 2.47 -9.82 -16.95
C LEU A 85 3.48 -8.91 -17.66
N ILE A 86 4.26 -9.42 -18.62
CA ILE A 86 5.17 -8.60 -19.45
C ILE A 86 4.39 -7.46 -20.12
N ARG A 87 3.24 -7.75 -20.72
CA ARG A 87 2.38 -6.72 -21.35
C ARG A 87 1.90 -5.69 -20.33
N ARG A 88 1.38 -6.14 -19.16
CA ARG A 88 0.88 -5.25 -18.12
C ARG A 88 1.94 -4.32 -17.54
N LEU A 89 3.17 -4.81 -17.40
CA LEU A 89 4.30 -3.98 -16.97
C LEU A 89 4.67 -2.95 -18.04
N LYS A 90 4.71 -3.35 -19.32
CA LYS A 90 5.00 -2.44 -20.43
C LYS A 90 3.91 -1.37 -20.64
N GLU A 91 2.64 -1.70 -20.47
CA GLU A 91 1.53 -0.73 -20.45
C GLU A 91 1.74 0.38 -19.38
N ARG A 92 2.46 0.07 -18.31
CA ARG A 92 2.84 1.01 -17.23
C ARG A 92 4.20 1.68 -17.47
N GLN A 93 4.72 1.58 -18.70
CA GLN A 93 6.04 2.13 -19.09
C GLN A 93 7.19 1.57 -18.23
N ILE A 94 7.11 0.32 -17.85
CA ILE A 94 8.15 -0.40 -17.12
C ILE A 94 8.90 -1.30 -18.12
N HIS A 95 10.21 -1.15 -18.20
CA HIS A 95 11.07 -2.06 -18.98
C HIS A 95 11.16 -3.42 -18.30
N VAL A 96 11.01 -4.49 -19.09
CA VAL A 96 11.03 -5.86 -18.58
C VAL A 96 12.15 -6.65 -19.24
N ARG A 97 13.08 -7.13 -18.43
CA ARG A 97 14.13 -8.09 -18.82
C ARG A 97 13.76 -9.45 -18.23
N CYS A 98 13.73 -10.49 -19.05
CA CYS A 98 13.26 -11.81 -18.64
C CYS A 98 14.42 -12.78 -18.37
N VAL A 99 14.27 -13.54 -17.29
CA VAL A 99 15.12 -14.69 -16.93
C VAL A 99 14.21 -15.90 -16.79
N LEU A 100 14.47 -16.98 -17.52
CA LEU A 100 13.71 -18.21 -17.44
C LEU A 100 14.55 -19.29 -16.75
N THR A 101 13.96 -19.94 -15.74
CA THR A 101 14.57 -21.16 -15.21
C THR A 101 14.48 -22.30 -16.24
N GLU A 102 15.33 -23.32 -16.12
CA GLU A 102 15.26 -24.50 -16.99
C GLU A 102 13.84 -25.11 -17.01
N ALA A 103 13.23 -25.25 -15.84
CA ALA A 103 11.87 -25.75 -15.72
C ALA A 103 10.82 -24.82 -16.36
N ALA A 104 11.04 -23.50 -16.37
CA ALA A 104 10.11 -22.56 -16.99
C ALA A 104 10.04 -22.73 -18.52
N GLN A 105 11.14 -23.13 -19.14
CA GLN A 105 11.22 -23.34 -20.58
C GLN A 105 10.32 -24.50 -21.08
N GLN A 106 9.85 -25.37 -20.18
CA GLN A 106 8.87 -26.41 -20.49
C GLN A 106 7.45 -25.85 -20.64
N PHE A 107 7.19 -24.66 -20.18
CA PHE A 107 5.86 -24.00 -20.19
C PHE A 107 5.83 -22.75 -21.07
N VAL A 108 6.94 -22.03 -21.16
CA VAL A 108 7.07 -20.77 -21.92
C VAL A 108 8.41 -20.76 -22.64
N THR A 109 8.39 -20.48 -23.94
CA THR A 109 9.62 -20.43 -24.71
C THR A 109 10.36 -19.11 -24.52
N PRO A 110 11.70 -19.10 -24.52
CA PRO A 110 12.49 -17.86 -24.55
C PRO A 110 12.08 -16.93 -25.70
N LEU A 111 11.73 -17.49 -26.85
CA LEU A 111 11.27 -16.74 -28.01
C LEU A 111 9.99 -15.95 -27.71
N ALA A 112 8.99 -16.57 -27.05
CA ALA A 112 7.75 -15.89 -26.69
C ALA A 112 7.98 -14.74 -25.70
N ALA A 113 8.82 -14.94 -24.71
CA ALA A 113 9.17 -13.91 -23.73
C ALA A 113 9.95 -12.76 -24.38
N SER A 114 10.94 -13.06 -25.26
CA SER A 114 11.71 -12.06 -26.00
C SER A 114 10.83 -11.23 -26.93
N ALA A 115 9.91 -11.86 -27.65
CA ALA A 115 9.00 -11.17 -28.57
C ALA A 115 8.10 -10.15 -27.83
N LEU A 116 7.71 -10.42 -26.58
CA LEU A 116 6.87 -9.54 -25.77
C LEU A 116 7.67 -8.47 -25.01
N SER A 117 8.81 -8.84 -24.45
CA SER A 117 9.65 -7.88 -23.73
C SER A 117 10.41 -6.94 -24.68
N HIS A 118 10.69 -7.37 -25.92
CA HIS A 118 11.60 -6.76 -26.90
C HIS A 118 13.04 -6.67 -26.36
N GLU A 119 13.38 -7.59 -25.49
CA GLU A 119 14.71 -7.71 -24.84
C GLU A 119 15.22 -9.14 -25.00
N ARG A 120 16.53 -9.32 -24.84
CA ARG A 120 17.13 -10.65 -24.73
C ARG A 120 16.58 -11.36 -23.49
N VAL A 121 16.33 -12.66 -23.62
CA VAL A 121 15.96 -13.55 -22.53
C VAL A 121 17.18 -14.35 -22.08
N TYR A 122 17.36 -14.47 -20.78
CA TYR A 122 18.49 -15.14 -20.15
C TYR A 122 18.03 -16.47 -19.56
N THR A 123 18.77 -17.54 -19.81
CA THR A 123 18.37 -18.90 -19.42
C THR A 123 19.48 -19.69 -18.75
N ASP A 124 20.75 -19.32 -18.95
CA ASP A 124 21.90 -20.06 -18.47
C ASP A 124 22.85 -19.15 -17.67
N LEU A 125 23.36 -19.69 -16.56
CA LEU A 125 24.34 -19.03 -15.70
C LEU A 125 25.71 -18.89 -16.41
N PHE A 126 26.06 -19.85 -17.26
CA PHE A 126 27.34 -19.97 -17.92
C PHE A 126 27.26 -19.62 -19.42
N ASP A 127 26.30 -18.85 -19.86
CA ASP A 127 26.19 -18.37 -21.22
C ASP A 127 27.38 -17.46 -21.58
N PRO A 128 28.28 -17.87 -22.51
CA PRO A 128 29.51 -17.14 -22.84
C PRO A 128 29.26 -15.71 -23.31
N GLU A 129 28.14 -15.43 -23.97
CA GLU A 129 27.80 -14.08 -24.44
C GLU A 129 27.34 -13.16 -23.32
N SER A 130 26.87 -13.70 -22.19
CA SER A 130 26.42 -12.92 -21.03
C SER A 130 27.48 -12.78 -19.94
N GLU A 131 28.48 -13.69 -19.89
CA GLU A 131 29.49 -13.72 -18.83
C GLU A 131 30.66 -12.74 -19.01
N PHE A 132 30.86 -12.17 -20.20
CA PHE A 132 31.93 -11.17 -20.42
C PHE A 132 31.89 -10.00 -19.40
N ASP A 133 30.75 -9.80 -18.69
CA ASP A 133 30.51 -8.72 -17.73
C ASP A 133 29.89 -9.20 -16.39
N ALA A 134 30.20 -10.41 -15.89
CA ALA A 134 29.54 -10.96 -14.69
C ALA A 134 28.00 -10.88 -14.77
N GLY A 135 27.42 -11.51 -15.79
CA GLY A 135 26.04 -11.36 -16.25
C GLY A 135 24.97 -11.43 -15.16
N HIS A 136 25.08 -12.37 -14.20
CA HIS A 136 24.13 -12.50 -13.08
C HIS A 136 24.18 -11.30 -12.11
N ILE A 137 25.38 -10.74 -11.84
CA ILE A 137 25.54 -9.56 -11.00
C ILE A 137 24.92 -8.33 -11.68
N ARG A 138 25.12 -8.19 -12.98
CA ARG A 138 24.55 -7.10 -13.79
C ARG A 138 23.03 -7.20 -13.81
N LEU A 139 22.47 -8.39 -14.04
CA LEU A 139 21.02 -8.62 -14.02
C LEU A 139 20.40 -8.34 -12.66
N ALA A 140 21.13 -8.59 -11.56
CA ALA A 140 20.70 -8.30 -10.21
C ALA A 140 20.72 -6.79 -9.86
N ARG A 141 21.64 -6.01 -10.44
CA ARG A 141 21.91 -4.62 -10.07
C ARG A 141 21.34 -3.57 -11.03
N GLU A 142 21.28 -3.88 -12.33
CA GLU A 142 20.77 -2.98 -13.36
C GLU A 142 19.26 -2.96 -13.49
N CYS A 143 18.54 -3.39 -12.48
CA CYS A 143 17.08 -3.25 -12.37
C CYS A 143 16.73 -2.42 -11.15
N ASP A 144 15.50 -1.94 -11.10
CA ASP A 144 14.93 -1.22 -9.97
C ASP A 144 14.12 -2.17 -9.06
N LEU A 145 13.67 -3.30 -9.61
CA LEU A 145 12.91 -4.34 -8.92
C LEU A 145 13.15 -5.69 -9.60
N ILE A 146 13.24 -6.74 -8.80
CA ILE A 146 13.18 -8.12 -9.28
C ILE A 146 11.79 -8.67 -8.97
N VAL A 147 11.12 -9.23 -9.98
CA VAL A 147 9.82 -9.91 -9.84
C VAL A 147 10.00 -11.38 -10.15
N VAL A 148 9.54 -12.26 -9.26
CA VAL A 148 9.54 -13.71 -9.48
C VAL A 148 8.10 -14.17 -9.66
N ALA A 149 7.73 -14.50 -10.89
CA ALA A 149 6.36 -14.88 -11.26
C ALA A 149 6.32 -15.93 -12.38
N PRO A 150 5.92 -17.18 -12.10
CA PRO A 150 5.57 -17.72 -10.79
C PRO A 150 6.78 -17.96 -9.89
N ALA A 151 6.64 -17.73 -8.57
CA ALA A 151 7.57 -18.19 -7.56
C ALA A 151 7.15 -19.61 -7.08
N THR A 152 7.88 -20.61 -7.52
CA THR A 152 7.61 -22.01 -7.15
C THR A 152 8.09 -22.31 -5.74
N ALA A 153 7.63 -23.44 -5.16
CA ALA A 153 8.10 -23.89 -3.85
C ALA A 153 9.63 -24.13 -3.85
N ASP A 154 10.18 -24.61 -4.96
CA ASP A 154 11.62 -24.84 -5.13
C ASP A 154 12.39 -23.50 -5.08
N LEU A 155 12.02 -22.50 -5.90
CA LEU A 155 12.67 -21.19 -5.88
C LEU A 155 12.57 -20.52 -4.51
N ILE A 156 11.42 -20.61 -3.84
CA ILE A 156 11.22 -20.09 -2.49
C ILE A 156 12.16 -20.80 -1.50
N ALA A 157 12.34 -22.11 -1.62
CA ALA A 157 13.25 -22.87 -0.78
C ALA A 157 14.71 -22.48 -1.06
N LYS A 158 15.12 -22.42 -2.32
CA LYS A 158 16.47 -21.96 -2.73
C LYS A 158 16.80 -20.58 -2.16
N MET A 159 15.90 -19.63 -2.31
CA MET A 159 16.06 -18.29 -1.76
C MET A 159 16.22 -18.30 -0.24
N ALA A 160 15.34 -19.01 0.47
CA ALA A 160 15.34 -19.02 1.94
C ALA A 160 16.59 -19.68 2.54
N HIS A 161 17.30 -20.51 1.75
CA HIS A 161 18.51 -21.22 2.17
C HIS A 161 19.80 -20.72 1.48
N GLY A 162 19.70 -19.66 0.65
CA GLY A 162 20.87 -19.04 0.00
C GLY A 162 21.52 -19.90 -1.06
N HIS A 163 20.77 -20.77 -1.77
CA HIS A 163 21.28 -21.52 -2.91
C HIS A 163 21.48 -20.59 -4.14
N ALA A 164 22.53 -20.89 -4.92
CA ALA A 164 22.90 -20.16 -6.14
C ALA A 164 23.43 -21.11 -7.21
N ASP A 165 22.70 -22.18 -7.48
CA ASP A 165 23.06 -23.28 -8.37
C ASP A 165 22.56 -23.10 -9.81
N ASP A 166 21.73 -22.07 -10.05
CA ASP A 166 21.24 -21.67 -11.36
C ASP A 166 21.24 -20.13 -11.51
N LEU A 167 20.99 -19.63 -12.73
CA LEU A 167 21.01 -18.20 -13.02
C LEU A 167 19.99 -17.42 -12.15
N ALA A 168 18.79 -17.96 -11.99
CA ALA A 168 17.73 -17.30 -11.22
C ALA A 168 18.12 -17.16 -9.73
N SER A 169 18.59 -18.24 -9.11
CA SER A 169 19.01 -18.25 -7.71
C SER A 169 20.27 -17.42 -7.47
N ALA A 170 21.22 -17.40 -8.43
CA ALA A 170 22.40 -16.55 -8.35
C ALA A 170 22.04 -15.04 -8.41
N ILE A 171 21.12 -14.64 -9.30
CA ILE A 171 20.60 -13.27 -9.38
C ILE A 171 19.92 -12.89 -8.06
N LEU A 172 19.06 -13.75 -7.53
CA LEU A 172 18.31 -13.49 -6.30
C LEU A 172 19.22 -13.35 -5.09
N LEU A 173 20.27 -14.15 -4.98
CA LEU A 173 21.25 -14.06 -3.91
C LEU A 173 22.15 -12.81 -4.02
N ALA A 174 22.49 -12.39 -5.26
CA ALA A 174 23.31 -11.20 -5.53
C ALA A 174 22.51 -9.88 -5.50
N ALA A 175 21.18 -9.94 -5.31
CA ALA A 175 20.30 -8.79 -5.41
C ALA A 175 20.50 -7.79 -4.26
N ASN A 176 20.64 -6.51 -4.62
CA ASN A 176 20.58 -5.37 -3.69
C ASN A 176 19.35 -4.48 -3.95
N ARG A 177 18.41 -4.97 -4.74
CA ARG A 177 17.15 -4.32 -5.10
C ARG A 177 15.99 -5.02 -4.43
N PRO A 178 14.82 -4.36 -4.26
CA PRO A 178 13.62 -5.02 -3.78
C PRO A 178 13.29 -6.26 -4.62
N ILE A 179 12.76 -7.29 -3.97
CA ILE A 179 12.28 -8.51 -4.64
C ILE A 179 10.80 -8.68 -4.31
N LEU A 180 9.98 -8.91 -5.34
CA LEU A 180 8.55 -9.22 -5.24
C LEU A 180 8.31 -10.64 -5.73
N LEU A 181 7.77 -11.50 -4.85
CA LEU A 181 7.40 -12.87 -5.17
C LEU A 181 5.89 -12.96 -5.45
N ALA A 182 5.54 -13.67 -6.52
CA ALA A 182 4.18 -14.14 -6.81
C ALA A 182 4.11 -15.67 -6.68
N PRO A 183 3.87 -16.21 -5.47
CA PRO A 183 3.86 -17.64 -5.23
C PRO A 183 2.79 -18.35 -6.06
N ALA A 184 3.15 -19.53 -6.59
CA ALA A 184 2.23 -20.40 -7.34
C ALA A 184 2.58 -21.87 -7.11
N MET A 185 1.67 -22.61 -6.51
CA MET A 185 1.82 -24.04 -6.23
C MET A 185 0.49 -24.64 -5.81
N ASN A 186 0.41 -25.98 -5.79
CA ASN A 186 -0.74 -26.70 -5.25
C ASN A 186 -1.01 -26.28 -3.78
N PRO A 187 -2.27 -26.24 -3.31
CA PRO A 187 -2.62 -25.87 -1.94
C PRO A 187 -1.96 -26.70 -0.85
N LEU A 188 -1.73 -28.00 -1.08
CA LEU A 188 -1.00 -28.84 -0.14
C LEU A 188 0.47 -28.43 -0.03
N MET A 189 1.11 -28.10 -1.14
CA MET A 189 2.48 -27.56 -1.16
C MET A 189 2.54 -26.20 -0.45
N TRP A 190 1.58 -25.33 -0.68
CA TRP A 190 1.50 -24.03 0.00
C TRP A 190 1.35 -24.17 1.51
N ASN A 191 0.49 -25.09 1.95
CA ASN A 191 0.25 -25.35 3.37
C ASN A 191 1.32 -26.24 4.03
N ASN A 192 2.26 -26.79 3.26
CA ASN A 192 3.35 -27.58 3.81
C ASN A 192 4.18 -26.75 4.80
N ALA A 193 4.54 -27.37 5.94
CA ALA A 193 5.29 -26.71 7.01
C ALA A 193 6.63 -26.12 6.52
N ALA A 194 7.31 -26.81 5.59
CA ALA A 194 8.56 -26.31 5.00
C ALA A 194 8.33 -25.03 4.18
N THR A 195 7.34 -25.04 3.28
CA THR A 195 6.99 -23.86 2.47
C THR A 195 6.61 -22.67 3.34
N ARG A 196 5.78 -22.89 4.36
CA ARG A 196 5.38 -21.83 5.30
C ARG A 196 6.56 -21.23 6.05
N ARG A 197 7.50 -22.06 6.54
CA ARG A 197 8.72 -21.58 7.19
C ARG A 197 9.56 -20.74 6.24
N ASN A 198 9.75 -21.20 5.00
CA ASN A 198 10.55 -20.51 4.00
C ASN A 198 9.95 -19.16 3.63
N VAL A 199 8.62 -19.09 3.41
CA VAL A 199 7.92 -17.81 3.13
C VAL A 199 8.00 -16.86 4.31
N LEU A 200 7.84 -17.35 5.54
CA LEU A 200 7.98 -16.52 6.74
C LEU A 200 9.42 -15.98 6.89
N GLN A 201 10.43 -16.83 6.60
CA GLN A 201 11.83 -16.39 6.62
C GLN A 201 12.07 -15.28 5.58
N LEU A 202 11.68 -15.50 4.34
CA LEU A 202 11.86 -14.51 3.28
C LEU A 202 11.16 -13.17 3.59
N ARG A 203 9.96 -13.21 4.19
CA ARG A 203 9.29 -11.98 4.67
C ARG A 203 10.08 -11.26 5.75
N ARG A 204 10.69 -11.98 6.70
CA ARG A 204 11.57 -11.40 7.72
C ARG A 204 12.83 -10.77 7.10
N ASP A 205 13.33 -11.37 6.03
CA ASP A 205 14.47 -10.88 5.25
C ASP A 205 14.10 -9.68 4.35
N GLY A 206 12.84 -9.21 4.38
CA GLY A 206 12.37 -8.05 3.63
C GLY A 206 11.88 -8.34 2.22
N ILE A 207 11.70 -9.61 1.85
CA ILE A 207 11.15 -9.99 0.54
C ILE A 207 9.64 -9.77 0.53
N LEU A 208 9.17 -9.07 -0.49
CA LEU A 208 7.75 -8.71 -0.65
C LEU A 208 7.00 -9.85 -1.35
N THR A 209 5.72 -10.01 -1.05
CA THR A 209 4.89 -11.05 -1.65
C THR A 209 3.54 -10.49 -2.09
N VAL A 210 3.05 -10.94 -3.27
CA VAL A 210 1.71 -10.70 -3.78
C VAL A 210 1.00 -12.04 -4.01
N GLY A 211 -0.17 -12.23 -3.45
CA GLY A 211 -0.83 -13.52 -3.40
C GLY A 211 -0.16 -14.53 -2.43
N PRO A 212 -0.31 -15.85 -2.63
CA PRO A 212 -1.14 -16.47 -3.66
C PRO A 212 -2.63 -16.27 -3.40
N ASN A 213 -3.44 -16.30 -4.46
CA ASN A 213 -4.90 -16.19 -4.38
C ASN A 213 -5.54 -17.57 -4.12
N ALA A 214 -6.77 -17.55 -3.63
CA ALA A 214 -7.62 -18.73 -3.56
C ALA A 214 -8.32 -18.98 -4.91
N GLY A 215 -8.57 -20.23 -5.24
CA GLY A 215 -9.30 -20.58 -6.47
C GLY A 215 -9.15 -22.04 -6.83
N GLU A 216 -9.79 -22.43 -7.95
CA GLU A 216 -9.61 -23.75 -8.55
C GLU A 216 -8.20 -23.88 -9.13
N MET A 217 -7.62 -25.06 -9.00
CA MET A 217 -6.32 -25.43 -9.52
C MET A 217 -6.42 -26.04 -10.91
N ALA A 218 -5.26 -26.31 -11.54
CA ALA A 218 -5.22 -27.03 -12.82
C ALA A 218 -5.71 -28.47 -12.71
N GLU A 219 -5.62 -29.09 -11.54
CA GLU A 219 -6.14 -30.41 -11.26
C GLU A 219 -7.63 -30.33 -10.90
N ALA A 220 -8.44 -31.15 -11.59
CA ALA A 220 -9.88 -31.17 -11.39
C ALA A 220 -10.25 -31.55 -9.94
N GLY A 221 -11.06 -30.74 -9.29
CA GLY A 221 -11.54 -30.97 -7.92
C GLY A 221 -10.62 -30.43 -6.82
N GLU A 222 -9.47 -29.83 -7.15
CA GLU A 222 -8.63 -29.14 -6.18
C GLU A 222 -8.94 -27.63 -6.16
N ALA A 223 -9.29 -27.12 -5.00
CA ALA A 223 -9.47 -25.69 -4.75
C ALA A 223 -8.80 -25.27 -3.45
N GLY A 224 -8.27 -24.08 -3.41
CA GLY A 224 -7.62 -23.55 -2.20
C GLY A 224 -6.68 -22.39 -2.49
N VAL A 225 -5.91 -22.00 -1.48
CA VAL A 225 -4.88 -20.97 -1.59
C VAL A 225 -3.61 -21.57 -2.20
N GLY A 226 -3.14 -20.99 -3.31
CA GLY A 226 -1.96 -21.50 -4.03
C GLY A 226 -1.88 -20.98 -5.47
N ARG A 227 -2.97 -20.37 -5.97
CA ARG A 227 -3.04 -19.82 -7.31
C ARG A 227 -2.22 -18.53 -7.38
N MET A 228 -1.37 -18.40 -8.40
CA MET A 228 -0.64 -17.16 -8.65
C MET A 228 -1.59 -15.96 -8.73
N ALA A 229 -1.23 -14.87 -8.10
CA ALA A 229 -1.92 -13.58 -8.27
C ALA A 229 -2.08 -13.24 -9.76
N GLU A 230 -3.12 -12.51 -10.11
CA GLU A 230 -3.35 -12.17 -11.50
C GLU A 230 -2.27 -11.18 -12.02
N PRO A 231 -1.91 -11.23 -13.30
CA PRO A 231 -0.89 -10.34 -13.88
C PRO A 231 -1.13 -8.86 -13.60
N THR A 232 -2.39 -8.43 -13.55
CA THR A 232 -2.78 -7.06 -13.21
C THR A 232 -2.46 -6.70 -11.77
N GLU A 233 -2.64 -7.62 -10.82
CA GLU A 233 -2.32 -7.44 -9.40
C GLU A 233 -0.80 -7.37 -9.18
N ILE A 234 -0.05 -8.27 -9.84
CA ILE A 234 1.41 -8.28 -9.77
C ILE A 234 1.99 -6.99 -10.36
N ALA A 235 1.48 -6.55 -11.52
CA ALA A 235 1.93 -5.32 -12.16
C ALA A 235 1.62 -4.08 -11.32
N ALA A 236 0.45 -4.03 -10.66
CA ALA A 236 0.10 -2.94 -9.75
C ALA A 236 1.01 -2.93 -8.50
N ALA A 237 1.32 -4.09 -7.92
CA ALA A 237 2.25 -4.21 -6.80
C ALA A 237 3.68 -3.78 -7.20
N ALA A 238 4.15 -4.20 -8.38
CA ALA A 238 5.44 -3.81 -8.92
C ALA A 238 5.53 -2.29 -9.17
N GLU A 239 4.49 -1.70 -9.76
CA GLU A 239 4.40 -0.25 -9.96
C GLU A 239 4.46 0.52 -8.63
N HIS A 240 3.77 0.03 -7.60
CA HIS A 240 3.80 0.64 -6.27
C HIS A 240 5.19 0.61 -5.63
N ILE A 241 5.96 -0.46 -5.82
CA ILE A 241 7.34 -0.59 -5.31
C ILE A 241 8.29 0.30 -6.11
N LEU A 242 8.13 0.34 -7.45
CA LEU A 242 8.98 1.08 -8.37
C LEU A 242 8.74 2.59 -8.35
N ARG A 243 7.57 3.01 -7.94
CA ARG A 243 7.37 4.44 -7.69
C ARG A 243 8.50 4.86 -6.76
N PRO A 244 9.36 5.85 -7.15
CA PRO A 244 10.31 6.40 -6.19
C PRO A 244 9.52 6.66 -4.92
N PRO A 245 10.16 6.58 -3.72
CA PRO A 245 9.45 6.98 -2.51
C PRO A 245 8.89 8.33 -2.86
N HIS A 246 7.57 8.36 -3.14
CA HIS A 246 6.92 9.61 -3.49
C HIS A 246 7.47 10.55 -2.46
N ARG A 247 8.08 11.69 -2.89
CA ARG A 247 8.05 12.85 -2.02
C ARG A 247 6.75 12.68 -1.32
N ARG A 248 6.79 12.37 -0.03
CA ARG A 248 5.55 12.27 0.72
C ARG A 248 5.08 13.71 0.78
N PRO A 249 4.34 14.19 -0.24
CA PRO A 249 4.15 15.62 -0.46
C PRO A 249 3.36 16.23 0.68
N LEU A 250 2.74 15.36 1.50
CA LEU A 250 2.05 15.74 2.73
C LEU A 250 2.82 15.30 3.99
N GLN A 251 4.10 14.97 3.88
CA GLN A 251 4.90 14.62 5.06
C GLN A 251 5.01 15.80 6.02
N GLY A 252 4.70 15.52 7.30
CA GLY A 252 4.65 16.54 8.35
C GLY A 252 3.39 17.39 8.32
N LYS A 253 2.44 17.14 7.41
CA LYS A 253 1.14 17.81 7.35
C LYS A 253 0.10 17.00 8.10
N ARG A 254 -0.81 17.67 8.78
CA ARG A 254 -1.96 17.11 9.48
C ARG A 254 -3.21 17.29 8.63
N VAL A 255 -3.92 16.20 8.35
CA VAL A 255 -5.13 16.18 7.53
C VAL A 255 -6.29 15.63 8.35
N LEU A 256 -7.35 16.42 8.49
CA LEU A 256 -8.60 16.05 9.12
C LEU A 256 -9.63 15.71 8.05
N ILE A 257 -10.32 14.59 8.22
CA ILE A 257 -11.34 14.14 7.27
C ILE A 257 -12.60 13.75 8.05
N THR A 258 -13.78 14.14 7.56
CA THR A 258 -15.03 13.59 8.05
C THR A 258 -15.61 12.61 7.03
N ALA A 259 -16.20 11.50 7.50
CA ALA A 259 -16.78 10.46 6.64
C ALA A 259 -18.04 9.83 7.24
N GLY A 260 -18.75 9.05 6.45
CA GLY A 260 -19.95 8.36 6.89
C GLY A 260 -21.16 9.27 7.07
N PRO A 261 -22.32 8.70 7.42
CA PRO A 261 -23.52 9.44 7.79
C PRO A 261 -23.46 9.87 9.26
N THR A 262 -24.28 10.86 9.66
CA THR A 262 -24.62 11.04 11.06
C THR A 262 -26.00 10.44 11.34
N HIS A 263 -26.20 9.91 12.54
CA HIS A 263 -27.45 9.37 13.03
C HIS A 263 -28.00 10.29 14.11
N GLU A 264 -29.11 10.94 13.82
CA GLU A 264 -29.76 11.84 14.76
C GLU A 264 -30.89 11.09 15.44
N ALA A 265 -30.71 10.72 16.71
CA ALA A 265 -31.65 9.91 17.44
C ALA A 265 -33.00 10.59 17.57
N ILE A 266 -34.08 9.88 17.25
CA ILE A 266 -35.46 10.24 17.56
C ILE A 266 -35.84 9.66 18.92
N ASP A 267 -35.49 8.41 19.14
CA ASP A 267 -35.63 7.64 20.37
C ASP A 267 -34.57 6.51 20.36
N PRO A 268 -34.44 5.68 21.39
CA PRO A 268 -33.44 4.62 21.46
C PRO A 268 -33.49 3.59 20.30
N VAL A 269 -34.48 3.65 19.42
CA VAL A 269 -34.68 2.65 18.33
C VAL A 269 -34.63 3.27 16.94
N ARG A 270 -34.94 4.56 16.81
CA ARG A 270 -35.08 5.25 15.50
C ARG A 270 -34.24 6.49 15.44
N TYR A 271 -33.73 6.76 14.26
CA TYR A 271 -32.90 7.93 13.97
C TYR A 271 -33.20 8.50 12.57
N ILE A 272 -32.80 9.74 12.35
CA ILE A 272 -32.73 10.40 11.04
C ILE A 272 -31.30 10.29 10.55
N ALA A 273 -31.09 9.88 9.29
CA ALA A 273 -29.76 9.80 8.69
C ALA A 273 -29.83 9.99 7.18
N ASN A 274 -28.74 10.52 6.61
CA ASN A 274 -28.51 10.53 5.18
C ASN A 274 -27.91 9.21 4.72
N ARG A 275 -28.23 8.76 3.50
CA ARG A 275 -27.59 7.56 2.94
C ARG A 275 -26.13 7.84 2.60
N SER A 276 -25.22 7.13 3.23
CA SER A 276 -23.79 7.19 2.91
C SER A 276 -23.11 5.90 3.34
N SER A 277 -22.20 5.41 2.49
CA SER A 277 -21.37 4.24 2.82
C SER A 277 -20.03 4.60 3.47
N GLY A 278 -19.65 5.88 3.52
CA GLY A 278 -18.35 6.34 4.01
C GLY A 278 -17.17 6.06 3.07
N LYS A 279 -17.31 5.19 2.06
CA LYS A 279 -16.22 4.71 1.21
C LYS A 279 -15.32 5.82 0.65
N GLN A 280 -15.88 6.94 0.20
CA GLN A 280 -15.10 8.04 -0.37
C GLN A 280 -14.18 8.69 0.67
N GLY A 281 -14.68 8.99 1.85
CA GLY A 281 -13.87 9.59 2.94
C GLY A 281 -12.77 8.65 3.42
N PHE A 282 -13.06 7.35 3.54
CA PHE A 282 -12.09 6.31 3.89
C PHE A 282 -10.99 6.16 2.83
N ALA A 283 -11.35 6.20 1.54
CA ALA A 283 -10.39 6.17 0.45
C ALA A 283 -9.47 7.41 0.47
N ILE A 284 -10.02 8.61 0.74
CA ILE A 284 -9.23 9.84 0.87
C ILE A 284 -8.29 9.75 2.07
N ALA A 285 -8.73 9.22 3.20
CA ALA A 285 -7.90 9.04 4.39
C ALA A 285 -6.71 8.10 4.11
N ALA A 286 -6.95 6.99 3.41
CA ALA A 286 -5.89 6.08 2.99
C ALA A 286 -4.90 6.76 2.03
N ALA A 287 -5.39 7.50 1.01
CA ALA A 287 -4.54 8.20 0.04
C ALA A 287 -3.71 9.33 0.70
N ALA A 288 -4.28 10.08 1.64
CA ALA A 288 -3.58 11.14 2.37
C ALA A 288 -2.46 10.56 3.26
N ARG A 289 -2.72 9.45 3.95
CA ARG A 289 -1.71 8.68 4.71
C ARG A 289 -0.58 8.21 3.78
N ASP A 290 -0.90 7.66 2.62
CA ASP A 290 0.09 7.18 1.65
C ASP A 290 0.94 8.32 1.10
N ALA A 291 0.35 9.52 0.99
CA ALA A 291 1.07 10.77 0.69
C ALA A 291 1.92 11.30 1.86
N GLY A 292 1.89 10.64 3.04
CA GLY A 292 2.73 10.94 4.21
C GLY A 292 2.11 11.83 5.26
N ALA A 293 0.82 12.17 5.15
CA ALA A 293 0.12 12.97 6.15
C ALA A 293 -0.12 12.21 7.46
N GLU A 294 -0.17 12.94 8.57
CA GLU A 294 -0.82 12.51 9.79
C GLU A 294 -2.33 12.70 9.63
N VAL A 295 -3.08 11.59 9.58
CA VAL A 295 -4.50 11.63 9.23
C VAL A 295 -5.37 11.35 10.44
N VAL A 296 -6.33 12.23 10.71
CA VAL A 296 -7.44 12.04 11.65
C VAL A 296 -8.73 11.91 10.85
N LEU A 297 -9.40 10.77 10.96
CA LEU A 297 -10.68 10.48 10.33
C LEU A 297 -11.79 10.46 11.37
N VAL A 298 -12.69 11.45 11.34
CA VAL A 298 -13.90 11.46 12.19
C VAL A 298 -15.03 10.82 11.39
N SER A 299 -15.45 9.64 11.79
CA SER A 299 -16.42 8.84 11.04
C SER A 299 -17.72 8.66 11.80
N GLY A 300 -18.83 8.95 11.14
CA GLY A 300 -20.14 8.44 11.52
C GLY A 300 -20.23 6.93 11.30
N PRO A 301 -21.36 6.28 11.68
CA PRO A 301 -21.52 4.84 11.64
C PRO A 301 -21.42 4.28 10.21
N VAL A 302 -20.45 3.39 9.98
CA VAL A 302 -20.22 2.69 8.71
C VAL A 302 -19.76 1.27 8.97
N ASP A 303 -20.00 0.37 8.01
CA ASP A 303 -19.49 -1.01 8.02
C ASP A 303 -18.23 -1.11 7.14
N LEU A 304 -17.18 -0.42 7.56
CA LEU A 304 -15.87 -0.40 6.89
C LEU A 304 -14.76 -0.65 7.90
N ALA A 305 -13.76 -1.41 7.51
CA ALA A 305 -12.55 -1.57 8.31
C ALA A 305 -11.75 -0.26 8.36
N ASP A 306 -11.17 0.04 9.50
CA ASP A 306 -10.32 1.21 9.68
C ASP A 306 -9.10 1.14 8.77
N PRO A 307 -8.77 2.22 8.03
CA PRO A 307 -7.59 2.23 7.19
C PRO A 307 -6.32 2.14 8.06
N PRO A 308 -5.41 1.19 7.80
CA PRO A 308 -4.18 1.06 8.57
C PRO A 308 -3.38 2.37 8.62
N GLY A 309 -2.90 2.77 9.80
CA GLY A 309 -2.10 3.99 9.98
C GLY A 309 -2.88 5.30 9.93
N VAL A 310 -4.20 5.26 10.01
CA VAL A 310 -5.10 6.40 10.17
C VAL A 310 -5.68 6.40 11.59
N SER A 311 -5.71 7.56 12.24
CA SER A 311 -6.38 7.71 13.53
C SER A 311 -7.89 7.91 13.30
N VAL A 312 -8.68 6.87 13.56
CA VAL A 312 -10.13 6.90 13.36
C VAL A 312 -10.83 7.22 14.67
N ILE A 313 -11.75 8.20 14.64
CA ILE A 313 -12.60 8.60 15.76
C ILE A 313 -14.05 8.36 15.35
N SER A 314 -14.69 7.39 15.96
CA SER A 314 -16.11 7.10 15.72
C SER A 314 -17.00 8.08 16.47
N VAL A 315 -18.02 8.56 15.79
CA VAL A 315 -19.06 9.47 16.31
C VAL A 315 -20.42 9.00 15.83
N GLU A 316 -21.48 9.49 16.46
CA GLU A 316 -22.85 9.12 16.07
C GLU A 316 -23.60 10.32 15.49
N SER A 317 -23.65 11.44 16.19
CA SER A 317 -24.44 12.61 15.80
C SER A 317 -23.60 13.72 15.11
N ALA A 318 -24.26 14.66 14.46
CA ALA A 318 -23.63 15.85 13.89
C ALA A 318 -22.93 16.72 14.97
N ARG A 319 -23.50 16.77 16.17
CA ARG A 319 -22.90 17.51 17.30
C ARG A 319 -21.62 16.85 17.79
N ASP A 320 -21.61 15.51 17.90
CA ASP A 320 -20.41 14.77 18.26
C ASP A 320 -19.33 14.93 17.21
N MET A 321 -19.72 14.88 15.93
CA MET A 321 -18.80 15.09 14.81
C MET A 321 -18.17 16.49 14.88
N LEU A 322 -18.96 17.54 15.07
CA LEU A 322 -18.44 18.91 15.22
C LEU A 322 -17.47 19.00 16.40
N HIS A 323 -17.84 18.47 17.56
CA HIS A 323 -16.98 18.50 18.74
C HIS A 323 -15.62 17.81 18.52
N ARG A 324 -15.62 16.66 17.84
CA ARG A 324 -14.39 15.94 17.53
C ARG A 324 -13.55 16.65 16.45
N VAL A 325 -14.19 17.28 15.47
CA VAL A 325 -13.53 18.11 14.47
C VAL A 325 -12.84 19.31 15.12
N GLU A 326 -13.51 20.03 16.02
CA GLU A 326 -12.93 21.15 16.76
C GLU A 326 -11.76 20.74 17.64
N ALA A 327 -11.89 19.60 18.33
CA ALA A 327 -10.82 19.05 19.16
C ALA A 327 -9.57 18.59 18.38
N ALA A 328 -9.72 18.27 17.11
CA ALA A 328 -8.60 17.86 16.25
C ALA A 328 -7.80 19.04 15.66
N LEU A 329 -8.32 20.27 15.76
CA LEU A 329 -7.61 21.48 15.27
C LEU A 329 -6.42 21.86 16.18
N PRO A 330 -5.35 22.48 15.66
CA PRO A 330 -5.19 22.92 14.26
C PRO A 330 -4.73 21.78 13.33
N VAL A 331 -5.09 21.89 12.04
CA VAL A 331 -4.66 21.00 10.95
C VAL A 331 -4.32 21.81 9.70
N ASP A 332 -3.50 21.24 8.80
CA ASP A 332 -3.13 21.92 7.55
C ASP A 332 -4.26 21.83 6.50
N VAL A 333 -5.01 20.74 6.49
CA VAL A 333 -6.10 20.49 5.55
C VAL A 333 -7.28 19.87 6.28
N ALA A 334 -8.49 20.37 6.02
CA ALA A 334 -9.73 19.78 6.49
C ALA A 334 -10.65 19.41 5.31
N ILE A 335 -11.12 18.15 5.27
CA ILE A 335 -11.94 17.60 4.19
C ILE A 335 -13.25 17.09 4.78
N PHE A 336 -14.37 17.66 4.35
CA PHE A 336 -15.71 17.37 4.87
C PHE A 336 -16.46 16.53 3.84
N ALA A 337 -16.30 15.19 3.94
CA ALA A 337 -16.95 14.20 3.07
C ALA A 337 -18.08 13.43 3.77
N ALA A 338 -18.37 13.73 5.02
CA ALA A 338 -19.47 13.14 5.75
C ALA A 338 -20.84 13.59 5.21
N ALA A 339 -21.82 12.69 5.22
CA ALA A 339 -23.20 12.96 4.91
C ALA A 339 -23.97 13.34 6.18
N VAL A 340 -23.71 14.55 6.67
CA VAL A 340 -24.32 15.07 7.89
C VAL A 340 -25.81 15.33 7.66
N ALA A 341 -26.66 14.87 8.57
CA ALA A 341 -28.09 15.18 8.50
C ALA A 341 -28.34 16.67 8.78
N ASP A 342 -29.16 17.31 7.95
CA ASP A 342 -29.46 18.74 8.09
C ASP A 342 -30.28 19.06 9.33
N TRP A 343 -31.08 18.09 9.78
CA TRP A 343 -32.05 18.27 10.89
C TRP A 343 -31.91 17.15 11.94
N ARG A 344 -32.24 17.48 13.16
CA ARG A 344 -32.47 16.57 14.27
C ARG A 344 -33.78 16.87 14.97
N VAL A 345 -34.26 15.96 15.79
CA VAL A 345 -35.42 16.27 16.65
C VAL A 345 -35.03 17.26 17.76
N ALA A 346 -35.96 18.17 18.09
CA ALA A 346 -35.74 19.15 19.15
C ALA A 346 -35.58 18.50 20.52
N ASN A 347 -36.37 17.44 20.78
CA ASN A 347 -36.34 16.68 22.02
C ASN A 347 -36.22 15.19 21.68
N GLU A 348 -35.10 14.61 22.02
CA GLU A 348 -34.85 13.18 21.92
C GLU A 348 -35.66 12.42 22.96
N GLY A 349 -36.37 11.38 22.55
CA GLY A 349 -37.18 10.57 23.46
C GLY A 349 -36.32 9.59 24.25
N GLU A 350 -36.36 9.65 25.58
CA GLU A 350 -35.68 8.66 26.44
C GLU A 350 -36.27 7.25 26.30
N GLN A 351 -37.52 7.15 25.82
CA GLN A 351 -38.24 5.91 25.60
C GLN A 351 -38.76 5.83 24.18
N LYS A 352 -38.90 4.60 23.66
CA LYS A 352 -39.49 4.37 22.36
C LYS A 352 -40.86 5.02 22.24
N LEU A 353 -41.02 5.95 21.32
CA LEU A 353 -42.28 6.62 21.03
C LEU A 353 -43.33 5.59 20.57
N LYS A 354 -44.39 5.43 21.35
CA LYS A 354 -45.53 4.53 21.05
C LYS A 354 -46.62 5.29 20.32
N LYS A 355 -47.38 4.58 19.46
CA LYS A 355 -48.63 5.10 18.89
C LYS A 355 -49.58 5.38 20.04
N THR A 356 -50.16 6.56 20.06
CA THR A 356 -51.22 6.94 21.03
C THR A 356 -52.57 6.95 20.35
N THR A 357 -53.66 6.95 21.11
CA THR A 357 -55.02 7.10 20.59
C THR A 357 -55.22 8.43 19.85
N ALA A 358 -54.36 9.42 20.07
CA ALA A 358 -54.36 10.72 19.39
C ALA A 358 -53.70 10.72 17.99
N GLY A 359 -53.21 9.56 17.49
CA GLY A 359 -52.63 9.43 16.16
C GLY A 359 -51.11 9.31 16.16
N VAL A 360 -50.49 9.66 15.02
CA VAL A 360 -49.02 9.62 14.78
C VAL A 360 -48.39 10.82 15.51
N PRO A 361 -47.35 10.62 16.34
CA PRO A 361 -46.67 11.72 17.00
C PRO A 361 -46.00 12.63 15.96
N SER A 362 -46.18 13.94 16.06
CA SER A 362 -45.45 14.93 15.27
C SER A 362 -44.07 15.15 15.88
N LEU A 363 -43.01 15.16 15.04
CA LEU A 363 -41.66 15.48 15.45
C LEU A 363 -41.36 16.95 15.16
N GLN A 364 -40.93 17.68 16.18
CA GLN A 364 -40.35 19.02 15.95
C GLN A 364 -38.91 18.85 15.52
N LEU A 365 -38.56 19.38 14.34
CA LEU A 365 -37.23 19.36 13.81
C LEU A 365 -36.55 20.70 14.03
N ILE A 366 -35.26 20.64 14.35
CA ILE A 366 -34.35 21.79 14.44
C ILE A 366 -33.11 21.53 13.62
N GLU A 367 -32.46 22.59 13.18
CA GLU A 367 -31.25 22.48 12.35
C GLU A 367 -30.08 21.89 13.13
N ASN A 368 -29.30 21.10 12.45
CA ASN A 368 -27.98 20.63 12.89
C ASN A 368 -26.91 21.68 12.63
N PRO A 369 -25.76 21.64 13.34
CA PRO A 369 -24.66 22.52 13.06
C PRO A 369 -24.09 22.25 11.68
N ASP A 370 -23.84 23.32 10.94
CA ASP A 370 -23.15 23.25 9.66
C ASP A 370 -21.63 23.17 9.87
N ILE A 371 -21.12 21.94 9.98
CA ILE A 371 -19.72 21.69 10.34
C ILE A 371 -18.75 22.35 9.33
N LEU A 372 -19.01 22.21 8.03
CA LEU A 372 -18.18 22.83 6.99
C LEU A 372 -18.14 24.34 7.13
N ALA A 373 -19.30 24.99 7.26
CA ALA A 373 -19.37 26.44 7.40
C ALA A 373 -18.79 26.93 8.72
N THR A 374 -18.97 26.19 9.81
CA THR A 374 -18.39 26.51 11.12
C THR A 374 -16.86 26.56 11.04
N ILE A 375 -16.24 25.52 10.50
CA ILE A 375 -14.77 25.44 10.40
C ILE A 375 -14.21 26.39 9.33
N ALA A 376 -14.88 26.54 8.19
CA ALA A 376 -14.43 27.44 7.13
C ALA A 376 -14.45 28.93 7.53
N LYS A 377 -15.29 29.32 8.49
CA LYS A 377 -15.44 30.70 8.98
C LYS A 377 -14.67 31.02 10.26
N LEU A 378 -13.91 30.06 10.80
CA LEU A 378 -13.05 30.31 11.95
C LEU A 378 -12.02 31.41 11.58
N GLN A 379 -11.77 32.30 12.51
CA GLN A 379 -10.66 33.28 12.37
C GLN A 379 -9.35 32.66 12.84
N ASP A 380 -9.33 32.21 14.08
CA ASP A 380 -8.21 31.48 14.65
C ASP A 380 -8.36 29.97 14.41
N LYS A 381 -7.26 29.30 14.14
CA LYS A 381 -7.20 27.83 13.88
C LYS A 381 -7.96 27.36 12.62
N ARG A 382 -8.40 28.27 11.74
CA ARG A 382 -8.94 27.87 10.44
C ARG A 382 -7.88 27.11 9.66
N PRO A 383 -8.18 25.90 9.15
CA PRO A 383 -7.22 25.20 8.30
C PRO A 383 -6.86 26.03 7.06
N PRO A 384 -5.56 26.06 6.64
CA PRO A 384 -5.12 26.74 5.42
C PRO A 384 -5.86 26.28 4.16
N LEU A 385 -6.36 25.04 4.15
CA LEU A 385 -7.17 24.49 3.05
C LEU A 385 -8.39 23.76 3.61
N VAL A 386 -9.58 24.25 3.26
CA VAL A 386 -10.88 23.68 3.65
C VAL A 386 -11.62 23.18 2.42
N ILE A 387 -11.95 21.90 2.38
CA ILE A 387 -12.57 21.22 1.26
C ILE A 387 -13.92 20.62 1.69
N GLY A 388 -14.99 20.97 0.98
CA GLY A 388 -16.31 20.41 1.17
C GLY A 388 -16.69 19.43 0.05
N PHE A 389 -17.70 18.60 0.31
CA PHE A 389 -18.34 17.77 -0.68
C PHE A 389 -19.76 18.29 -0.98
N ALA A 390 -20.18 18.17 -2.24
CA ALA A 390 -21.54 18.46 -2.69
C ALA A 390 -22.06 17.28 -3.50
N ALA A 391 -23.05 16.61 -2.94
CA ALA A 391 -23.80 15.56 -3.61
C ALA A 391 -25.13 16.16 -4.09
N GLU A 392 -25.27 16.34 -5.40
CA GLU A 392 -26.40 17.01 -6.01
C GLU A 392 -27.06 16.10 -7.03
N THR A 393 -28.36 16.31 -7.26
CA THR A 393 -29.14 15.54 -8.24
C THR A 393 -29.45 16.35 -9.51
N GLU A 394 -29.40 17.70 -9.41
CA GLU A 394 -29.70 18.64 -10.47
C GLU A 394 -28.83 19.88 -10.35
N HIS A 395 -28.55 20.57 -11.46
CA HIS A 395 -27.79 21.83 -11.51
C HIS A 395 -26.47 21.80 -10.74
N LEU A 396 -25.74 20.66 -10.84
CA LEU A 396 -24.57 20.29 -10.04
C LEU A 396 -23.53 21.44 -9.90
N ILE A 397 -23.11 22.02 -11.01
CA ILE A 397 -22.06 23.06 -11.01
C ILE A 397 -22.54 24.36 -10.36
N ASP A 398 -23.77 24.79 -10.68
CA ASP A 398 -24.30 26.05 -10.14
C ASP A 398 -24.56 25.95 -8.65
N ASN A 399 -25.12 24.81 -8.19
CA ASN A 399 -25.30 24.54 -6.77
C ASN A 399 -23.96 24.46 -6.03
N ALA A 400 -22.94 23.85 -6.62
CA ALA A 400 -21.60 23.75 -6.04
C ALA A 400 -20.94 25.14 -5.95
N LYS A 401 -21.07 26.01 -6.96
CA LYS A 401 -20.60 27.41 -6.92
C LYS A 401 -21.28 28.21 -5.82
N ALA A 402 -22.60 28.12 -5.71
CA ALA A 402 -23.36 28.78 -4.64
C ALA A 402 -22.93 28.26 -3.25
N LYS A 403 -22.61 26.97 -3.13
CA LYS A 403 -22.17 26.33 -1.90
C LYS A 403 -20.80 26.84 -1.46
N ILE A 404 -19.81 27.00 -2.37
CA ILE A 404 -18.50 27.58 -2.05
C ILE A 404 -18.68 28.98 -1.43
N ALA A 405 -19.43 29.84 -2.07
CA ALA A 405 -19.65 31.21 -1.62
C ALA A 405 -20.33 31.25 -0.25
N ARG A 406 -21.39 30.47 -0.05
CA ARG A 406 -22.17 30.43 1.19
C ARG A 406 -21.40 29.83 2.38
N LYS A 407 -20.63 28.74 2.13
CA LYS A 407 -19.91 28.01 3.19
C LYS A 407 -18.57 28.66 3.53
N GLY A 408 -17.94 29.37 2.60
CA GLY A 408 -16.63 30.01 2.80
C GLY A 408 -15.46 29.03 2.75
N CYS A 409 -15.65 27.84 2.17
CA CYS A 409 -14.58 26.88 1.95
C CYS A 409 -13.75 27.23 0.70
N ASP A 410 -12.55 26.65 0.58
CA ASP A 410 -11.65 26.93 -0.51
C ASP A 410 -11.99 26.08 -1.74
N TRP A 411 -12.36 24.81 -1.53
CA TRP A 411 -12.71 23.88 -2.60
C TRP A 411 -14.03 23.15 -2.32
N ILE A 412 -14.70 22.75 -3.40
CA ILE A 412 -15.84 21.81 -3.37
C ILE A 412 -15.59 20.67 -4.34
N VAL A 413 -15.73 19.45 -3.87
CA VAL A 413 -15.78 18.23 -4.66
C VAL A 413 -17.26 17.92 -4.92
N ALA A 414 -17.73 18.20 -6.12
CA ALA A 414 -19.13 18.01 -6.51
C ALA A 414 -19.30 16.70 -7.27
N ASN A 415 -20.31 15.90 -6.92
CA ASN A 415 -20.65 14.67 -7.59
C ASN A 415 -22.17 14.53 -7.81
N ASP A 416 -22.52 13.98 -8.98
CA ASP A 416 -23.89 13.66 -9.32
C ASP A 416 -24.31 12.36 -8.62
N VAL A 417 -25.28 12.45 -7.72
CA VAL A 417 -25.82 11.31 -6.98
C VAL A 417 -27.24 10.95 -7.43
N SER A 418 -27.65 11.40 -8.60
CA SER A 418 -28.96 11.04 -9.16
C SER A 418 -29.08 9.52 -9.31
N PRO A 419 -30.30 8.95 -9.17
CA PRO A 419 -30.51 7.50 -9.26
C PRO A 419 -30.01 6.88 -10.56
N ALA A 420 -29.98 7.65 -11.65
CA ALA A 420 -29.52 7.20 -12.96
C ALA A 420 -28.01 6.91 -13.02
N THR A 421 -27.21 7.54 -12.15
CA THR A 421 -25.75 7.38 -12.14
C THR A 421 -25.26 6.15 -11.38
N GLY A 422 -26.08 5.59 -10.48
CA GLY A 422 -25.67 4.45 -9.62
C GLY A 422 -24.52 4.78 -8.67
N VAL A 423 -24.16 6.04 -8.47
CA VAL A 423 -23.00 6.49 -7.67
C VAL A 423 -23.24 6.28 -6.17
N MET A 424 -24.48 6.42 -5.71
CA MET A 424 -24.82 6.27 -4.30
C MET A 424 -24.66 4.81 -3.87
N GLY A 425 -23.64 4.53 -3.03
CA GLY A 425 -23.29 3.16 -2.62
C GLY A 425 -22.40 2.39 -3.59
N GLY A 426 -22.27 2.81 -4.85
CA GLY A 426 -21.39 2.21 -5.85
C GLY A 426 -19.89 2.48 -5.62
N ASP A 427 -19.03 1.83 -6.43
CA ASP A 427 -17.57 1.95 -6.32
C ASP A 427 -16.98 2.98 -7.30
N ARG A 428 -17.78 3.52 -8.23
CA ARG A 428 -17.37 4.54 -9.21
C ARG A 428 -18.01 5.88 -8.93
N ASN A 429 -17.35 6.95 -9.38
CA ASN A 429 -17.82 8.32 -9.22
C ASN A 429 -17.41 9.18 -10.41
N THR A 430 -18.22 10.20 -10.74
CA THR A 430 -17.87 11.30 -11.61
C THR A 430 -17.81 12.56 -10.77
N VAL A 431 -16.68 13.23 -10.79
CA VAL A 431 -16.36 14.32 -9.87
C VAL A 431 -16.01 15.58 -10.65
N HIS A 432 -16.47 16.71 -10.14
CA HIS A 432 -16.05 18.04 -10.55
C HIS A 432 -15.39 18.73 -9.36
N LEU A 433 -14.13 19.10 -9.49
CA LEU A 433 -13.42 19.87 -8.49
C LEU A 433 -13.59 21.36 -8.78
N LEU A 434 -14.22 22.07 -7.86
CA LEU A 434 -14.35 23.52 -7.90
C LEU A 434 -13.32 24.11 -6.92
N THR A 435 -12.48 25.01 -7.41
CA THR A 435 -11.46 25.70 -6.60
C THR A 435 -11.68 27.19 -6.66
N ARG A 436 -11.57 27.85 -5.51
CA ARG A 436 -11.73 29.29 -5.37
C ARG A 436 -10.36 29.97 -5.42
N GLU A 437 -10.17 30.86 -6.39
CA GLU A 437 -8.98 31.71 -6.54
C GLU A 437 -9.42 33.17 -6.50
N GLY A 438 -9.36 33.78 -5.30
CA GLY A 438 -9.89 35.11 -5.08
C GLY A 438 -11.42 35.17 -5.21
N GLU A 439 -11.93 35.90 -6.20
CA GLU A 439 -13.36 36.00 -6.54
C GLU A 439 -13.78 34.99 -7.59
N ASP A 440 -12.82 34.40 -8.33
CA ASP A 440 -13.08 33.43 -9.41
C ASP A 440 -13.20 32.03 -8.87
N ILE A 441 -14.04 31.21 -9.55
CA ILE A 441 -14.19 29.79 -9.27
C ILE A 441 -13.86 29.02 -10.56
N SER A 442 -12.76 28.27 -10.52
CA SER A 442 -12.42 27.33 -11.59
C SER A 442 -13.10 25.99 -11.39
N VAL A 443 -13.38 25.30 -12.49
CA VAL A 443 -14.05 23.97 -12.51
C VAL A 443 -13.19 23.01 -13.30
N ASP A 444 -12.74 21.95 -12.64
CA ASP A 444 -11.99 20.84 -13.25
C ASP A 444 -12.86 19.57 -13.22
N SER A 445 -13.23 19.06 -14.39
CA SER A 445 -14.13 17.89 -14.53
C SER A 445 -13.33 16.65 -14.79
N TRP A 446 -13.49 15.64 -13.92
CA TRP A 446 -12.76 14.40 -14.01
C TRP A 446 -13.57 13.31 -14.74
N PRO A 447 -12.91 12.37 -15.44
CA PRO A 447 -13.59 11.23 -16.03
C PRO A 447 -14.21 10.33 -14.95
N VAL A 448 -15.02 9.36 -15.36
CA VAL A 448 -15.56 8.34 -14.45
C VAL A 448 -14.42 7.52 -13.87
N MET A 449 -14.24 7.57 -12.55
CA MET A 449 -13.16 6.92 -11.79
C MET A 449 -13.70 6.02 -10.68
N THR A 450 -12.86 5.14 -10.14
CA THR A 450 -13.17 4.50 -8.85
C THR A 450 -13.00 5.50 -7.71
N LYS A 451 -13.60 5.23 -6.55
CA LYS A 451 -13.47 6.10 -5.37
C LYS A 451 -12.03 6.23 -4.89
N GLU A 452 -11.22 5.19 -5.06
CA GLU A 452 -9.79 5.19 -4.76
C GLU A 452 -9.01 6.08 -5.74
N GLN A 453 -9.34 6.03 -7.03
CA GLN A 453 -8.74 6.91 -8.05
C GLN A 453 -9.09 8.39 -7.79
N VAL A 454 -10.35 8.68 -7.47
CA VAL A 454 -10.79 10.03 -7.06
C VAL A 454 -10.01 10.51 -5.84
N ALA A 455 -9.82 9.64 -4.84
CA ALA A 455 -9.07 9.96 -3.63
C ALA A 455 -7.61 10.29 -3.94
N THR A 456 -6.95 9.48 -4.77
CA THR A 456 -5.56 9.68 -5.18
C THR A 456 -5.38 11.02 -5.93
N GLU A 457 -6.27 11.30 -6.90
CA GLU A 457 -6.21 12.55 -7.67
C GLU A 457 -6.47 13.77 -6.79
N LEU A 458 -7.46 13.71 -5.89
CA LEU A 458 -7.75 14.79 -4.95
C LEU A 458 -6.53 15.09 -4.05
N VAL A 459 -5.93 14.05 -3.48
CA VAL A 459 -4.75 14.18 -2.62
C VAL A 459 -3.55 14.74 -3.40
N ALA A 460 -3.37 14.37 -4.67
CA ALA A 460 -2.33 14.96 -5.52
C ALA A 460 -2.53 16.46 -5.75
N ARG A 461 -3.79 16.92 -5.94
CA ARG A 461 -4.13 18.35 -6.06
C ARG A 461 -3.92 19.08 -4.73
N ILE A 462 -4.32 18.50 -3.61
CA ILE A 462 -4.09 19.02 -2.26
C ILE A 462 -2.59 19.23 -2.02
N ALA A 463 -1.78 18.25 -2.34
CA ALA A 463 -0.34 18.31 -2.16
C ALA A 463 0.29 19.50 -2.89
N LYS A 464 -0.09 19.72 -4.17
CA LYS A 464 0.37 20.89 -4.94
C LYS A 464 -0.06 22.21 -4.30
N ALA A 465 -1.31 22.31 -3.82
CA ALA A 465 -1.82 23.52 -3.22
C ALA A 465 -1.15 23.84 -1.87
N VAL A 466 -0.80 22.83 -1.09
CA VAL A 466 -0.09 23.00 0.19
C VAL A 466 1.38 23.37 -0.02
N GLU A 467 2.07 22.80 -1.04
CA GLU A 467 3.43 23.19 -1.41
C GLU A 467 3.52 24.66 -1.83
N THR A 468 2.52 25.18 -2.54
CA THR A 468 2.52 26.58 -3.05
C THR A 468 2.24 27.62 -1.94
N LYS A 469 1.62 27.19 -0.82
CA LYS A 469 1.29 28.06 0.33
C LYS A 469 2.32 28.00 1.47
N SER A 470 3.34 27.12 1.39
CA SER A 470 4.46 27.00 2.33
C SER A 470 5.65 27.80 1.85
#